data_4530f0b746719df68625164e0747a697
#
_entry.id   4530f0b746719df68625164e0747a697
#
_cell.length_a   1.000
_cell.length_b   1.000
_cell.length_c   1.000
_cell.angle_alpha   90.00
_cell.angle_beta   90.00
_cell.angle_gamma   90.00
#
_symmetry.space_group_name_H-M   'P 1'
#
loop_
_entity.id
_entity.type
_entity.pdbx_description
1 polymer ?
#
loop_
_entity_poly.entity_id
_entity_poly.type
_entity_poly.pdbx_seq_one_letter_code
_entity_poly.pdbx_strand_id
1 'polypeptide(L)'
;TASKLKNMLNLNVTHLKWKDVSTNTILISSGHLIKPAKLLFQKVEDEQMEFQRSKLKASSLTNKTETVTILPLKPKTSFENFAALDLKVAIIVAAKKVSKTKKLMEITVSIGSEERTVVSGIALDFNAEELIGKKVTLLTNLQPRTLKGIESNGMILLGENNEGHFVFVSPEAEDTKTGLSIH
;
A
#
# COMPACT_ATOMS: atom_id res chain seq x y z
N THR A 1 -11.29 -28.35 12.47
CA THR A 1 -12.74 -28.69 12.56
C THR A 1 -13.11 -29.78 11.56
N ALA A 2 -12.79 -29.65 10.27
CA ALA A 2 -13.08 -30.66 9.24
C ALA A 2 -12.48 -32.05 9.56
N SER A 3 -11.25 -32.11 10.05
CA SER A 3 -10.59 -33.36 10.45
C SER A 3 -11.29 -34.03 11.63
N LYS A 4 -11.77 -33.25 12.61
CA LYS A 4 -12.56 -33.78 13.73
C LYS A 4 -13.90 -34.36 13.26
N LEU A 5 -14.56 -33.69 12.31
CA LEU A 5 -15.81 -34.16 11.73
C LEU A 5 -15.60 -35.47 10.96
N LYS A 6 -14.59 -35.54 10.09
CA LYS A 6 -14.21 -36.78 9.36
C LYS A 6 -13.96 -37.93 10.31
N ASN A 7 -13.24 -37.69 11.42
CA ASN A 7 -12.95 -38.72 12.40
C ASN A 7 -14.23 -39.22 13.13
N MET A 8 -15.15 -38.31 13.49
CA MET A 8 -16.43 -38.70 14.11
C MET A 8 -17.33 -39.48 13.15
N LEU A 9 -17.35 -39.10 11.89
CA LEU A 9 -18.08 -39.81 10.85
C LEU A 9 -17.39 -41.10 10.40
N ASN A 10 -16.20 -41.41 10.96
CA ASN A 10 -15.38 -42.60 10.62
C ASN A 10 -15.13 -42.71 9.10
N LEU A 11 -14.93 -41.58 8.42
CA LEU A 11 -14.70 -41.52 6.99
C LEU A 11 -13.20 -41.65 6.67
N ASN A 12 -12.80 -42.74 6.03
CA ASN A 12 -11.44 -42.94 5.52
C ASN A 12 -11.20 -42.36 4.12
N VAL A 13 -12.03 -41.41 3.69
CA VAL A 13 -11.97 -40.86 2.33
C VAL A 13 -11.00 -39.69 2.30
N THR A 14 -9.95 -39.82 1.53
CA THR A 14 -8.91 -38.80 1.37
C THR A 14 -9.28 -37.65 0.44
N HIS A 15 -10.24 -37.84 -0.48
CA HIS A 15 -10.57 -36.86 -1.50
C HIS A 15 -12.09 -36.84 -1.80
N LEU A 16 -12.88 -36.18 -0.94
CA LEU A 16 -14.24 -35.80 -1.27
C LEU A 16 -14.22 -34.40 -1.92
N LYS A 17 -14.67 -34.30 -3.18
CA LYS A 17 -14.86 -33.03 -3.89
C LYS A 17 -16.33 -32.67 -3.91
N TRP A 18 -16.65 -31.39 -3.96
CA TRP A 18 -18.03 -30.91 -4.10
C TRP A 18 -18.77 -31.53 -5.31
N LYS A 19 -18.04 -31.89 -6.36
CA LYS A 19 -18.60 -32.59 -7.55
C LYS A 19 -19.16 -33.95 -7.20
N ASP A 20 -18.63 -34.62 -6.19
CA ASP A 20 -19.06 -35.97 -5.80
C ASP A 20 -20.41 -35.95 -5.08
N VAL A 21 -20.80 -34.80 -4.52
CA VAL A 21 -22.13 -34.61 -3.87
C VAL A 21 -23.22 -34.40 -4.90
N SER A 22 -22.92 -33.86 -6.06
CA SER A 22 -23.92 -33.58 -7.12
C SER A 22 -24.26 -34.78 -8.01
N THR A 23 -23.50 -35.87 -7.91
CA THR A 23 -23.65 -37.06 -8.78
C THR A 23 -24.45 -38.21 -8.18
N ASN A 24 -25.28 -37.95 -7.17
CA ASN A 24 -26.18 -38.98 -6.53
C ASN A 24 -25.40 -40.21 -6.02
N THR A 25 -24.11 -40.10 -5.73
CA THR A 25 -23.27 -41.17 -5.23
C THR A 25 -23.53 -41.36 -3.74
N ILE A 26 -23.87 -42.59 -3.32
CA ILE A 26 -24.00 -42.92 -1.89
C ILE A 26 -22.61 -42.87 -1.28
N LEU A 27 -22.32 -41.78 -0.58
CA LEU A 27 -21.01 -41.53 0.05
C LEU A 27 -20.83 -42.34 1.35
N ILE A 28 -21.91 -42.76 1.95
CA ILE A 28 -21.95 -43.56 3.18
C ILE A 28 -22.96 -44.71 2.98
N SER A 29 -22.49 -45.95 3.16
CA SER A 29 -23.33 -47.14 3.01
C SER A 29 -24.31 -47.29 4.19
N SER A 30 -25.44 -47.97 3.97
CA SER A 30 -26.34 -48.35 5.05
C SER A 30 -25.62 -49.23 6.07
N GLY A 31 -25.80 -48.95 7.38
CA GLY A 31 -25.11 -49.66 8.45
C GLY A 31 -23.72 -49.12 8.79
N HIS A 32 -23.29 -47.99 8.20
CA HIS A 32 -22.02 -47.38 8.54
C HIS A 32 -21.95 -46.95 10.03
N LEU A 33 -20.94 -47.44 10.75
CA LEU A 33 -20.74 -47.14 12.17
C LEU A 33 -20.04 -45.78 12.33
N ILE A 34 -20.72 -44.84 12.95
CA ILE A 34 -20.15 -43.54 13.35
C ILE A 34 -19.61 -43.59 14.78
N LYS A 35 -18.58 -42.85 15.06
CA LYS A 35 -18.03 -42.71 16.41
C LYS A 35 -18.91 -41.79 17.28
N PRO A 36 -18.78 -41.91 18.63
CA PRO A 36 -19.54 -41.04 19.54
C PRO A 36 -19.28 -39.57 19.21
N ALA A 37 -20.36 -38.79 19.18
CA ALA A 37 -20.30 -37.37 18.89
C ALA A 37 -19.50 -36.62 19.96
N LYS A 38 -18.61 -35.75 19.53
CA LYS A 38 -17.88 -34.80 20.39
C LYS A 38 -18.21 -33.39 19.96
N LEU A 39 -18.24 -32.46 20.92
CA LEU A 39 -18.43 -31.06 20.62
C LEU A 39 -17.36 -30.56 19.66
N LEU A 40 -17.78 -30.04 18.50
CA LEU A 40 -16.90 -29.47 17.48
C LEU A 40 -16.41 -28.09 17.86
N PHE A 41 -17.23 -27.35 18.57
CA PHE A 41 -16.97 -25.99 19.03
C PHE A 41 -17.12 -25.93 20.54
N GLN A 42 -16.25 -25.20 21.18
CA GLN A 42 -16.38 -24.84 22.60
C GLN A 42 -17.14 -23.53 22.68
N LYS A 43 -17.98 -23.36 23.70
CA LYS A 43 -18.57 -22.07 24.03
C LYS A 43 -17.43 -21.10 24.31
N VAL A 44 -17.49 -19.93 23.70
CA VAL A 44 -16.54 -18.87 23.99
C VAL A 44 -16.93 -18.28 25.35
N GLU A 45 -16.05 -18.37 26.32
CA GLU A 45 -16.26 -17.77 27.64
C GLU A 45 -16.12 -16.25 27.57
N ASP A 46 -16.83 -15.55 28.45
CA ASP A 46 -16.88 -14.10 28.47
C ASP A 46 -15.49 -13.46 28.63
N GLU A 47 -14.58 -14.10 29.37
CA GLU A 47 -13.19 -13.67 29.52
C GLU A 47 -12.43 -13.66 28.17
N GLN A 48 -12.68 -14.65 27.32
CA GLN A 48 -12.07 -14.72 25.99
C GLN A 48 -12.62 -13.62 25.07
N MET A 49 -13.91 -13.30 25.23
CA MET A 49 -14.54 -12.17 24.51
C MET A 49 -14.00 -10.84 24.97
N GLU A 50 -13.83 -10.64 26.28
CA GLU A 50 -13.24 -9.42 26.82
C GLU A 50 -11.78 -9.26 26.43
N PHE A 51 -11.01 -10.34 26.40
CA PHE A 51 -9.63 -10.31 25.90
C PHE A 51 -9.57 -9.89 24.42
N GLN A 52 -10.46 -10.38 23.58
CA GLN A 52 -10.51 -9.97 22.16
C GLN A 52 -11.00 -8.52 22.02
N ARG A 53 -11.97 -8.09 22.83
CA ARG A 53 -12.43 -6.70 22.88
C ARG A 53 -11.33 -5.74 23.35
N SER A 54 -10.52 -6.14 24.35
CA SER A 54 -9.41 -5.32 24.82
C SER A 54 -8.30 -5.22 23.77
N LYS A 55 -8.00 -6.31 23.03
CA LYS A 55 -7.12 -6.29 21.86
C LYS A 55 -7.62 -5.34 20.75
N LEU A 56 -8.90 -5.40 20.42
CA LEU A 56 -9.52 -4.50 19.45
C LEU A 56 -9.48 -3.04 19.93
N LYS A 57 -9.75 -2.78 21.20
CA LYS A 57 -9.60 -1.44 21.77
C LYS A 57 -8.14 -0.95 21.75
N ALA A 58 -7.17 -1.82 22.06
CA ALA A 58 -5.77 -1.47 21.99
C ALA A 58 -5.33 -1.17 20.54
N SER A 59 -5.78 -1.95 19.55
CA SER A 59 -5.50 -1.69 18.13
C SER A 59 -6.28 -0.48 17.58
N SER A 60 -7.46 -0.15 18.12
CA SER A 60 -8.17 1.07 17.74
C SER A 60 -7.57 2.33 18.39
N LEU A 61 -6.88 2.19 19.53
CA LEU A 61 -6.12 3.27 20.15
C LEU A 61 -4.79 3.55 19.44
N THR A 62 -4.24 2.57 18.69
CA THR A 62 -3.12 2.79 17.77
C THR A 62 -3.56 3.38 16.42
N ASN A 63 -4.82 3.25 16.04
CA ASN A 63 -5.46 4.12 15.07
C ASN A 63 -5.83 5.45 15.77
N LYS A 64 -4.84 6.16 16.28
CA LYS A 64 -4.97 7.59 16.48
C LYS A 64 -5.47 8.13 15.16
N THR A 65 -6.65 8.67 15.14
CA THR A 65 -7.04 9.68 14.17
C THR A 65 -6.01 10.78 14.36
N GLU A 66 -4.92 10.71 13.59
CA GLU A 66 -4.00 11.81 13.48
C GLU A 66 -4.86 12.97 13.05
N THR A 67 -5.05 13.92 13.94
CA THR A 67 -5.71 15.18 13.61
C THR A 67 -4.78 15.88 12.64
N VAL A 68 -4.92 15.52 11.35
CA VAL A 68 -4.22 16.21 10.28
C VAL A 68 -4.60 17.68 10.41
N THR A 69 -3.62 18.55 10.60
CA THR A 69 -3.84 19.98 10.54
C THR A 69 -4.24 20.30 9.10
N ILE A 70 -5.55 20.28 8.83
CA ILE A 70 -6.10 20.54 7.51
C ILE A 70 -5.86 22.03 7.24
N LEU A 71 -4.94 22.32 6.33
CA LEU A 71 -4.74 23.67 5.82
C LEU A 71 -6.04 24.15 5.13
N PRO A 72 -6.35 25.44 5.22
CA PRO A 72 -7.53 25.98 4.56
C PRO A 72 -7.50 25.70 3.06
N LEU A 73 -8.65 25.37 2.50
CA LEU A 73 -8.79 25.12 1.07
C LEU A 73 -8.34 26.34 0.27
N LYS A 74 -7.56 26.11 -0.77
CA LYS A 74 -7.20 27.14 -1.74
C LYS A 74 -8.42 27.56 -2.57
N PRO A 75 -8.41 28.74 -3.20
CA PRO A 75 -9.44 29.16 -4.14
C PRO A 75 -9.65 28.09 -5.23
N LYS A 76 -10.87 28.01 -5.74
CA LYS A 76 -11.20 27.13 -6.87
C LYS A 76 -10.35 27.49 -8.09
N THR A 77 -9.84 26.48 -8.77
CA THR A 77 -9.17 26.62 -10.08
C THR A 77 -10.07 26.06 -11.18
N SER A 78 -9.80 26.42 -12.43
CA SER A 78 -10.53 25.86 -13.57
C SER A 78 -9.96 24.50 -13.97
N PHE A 79 -10.76 23.70 -14.69
CA PHE A 79 -10.31 22.41 -15.23
C PHE A 79 -9.17 22.59 -16.23
N GLU A 80 -9.20 23.64 -17.03
CA GLU A 80 -8.17 23.95 -18.03
C GLU A 80 -6.79 24.13 -17.37
N ASN A 81 -6.74 24.81 -16.21
CA ASN A 81 -5.50 24.98 -15.46
C ASN A 81 -4.95 23.66 -14.94
N PHE A 82 -5.82 22.73 -14.53
CA PHE A 82 -5.40 21.40 -14.12
C PHE A 82 -4.97 20.56 -15.33
N ALA A 83 -5.75 20.56 -16.39
CA ALA A 83 -5.45 19.84 -17.63
C ALA A 83 -4.17 20.30 -18.34
N ALA A 84 -3.72 21.54 -18.07
CA ALA A 84 -2.44 22.04 -18.55
C ALA A 84 -1.22 21.43 -17.84
N LEU A 85 -1.41 20.74 -16.71
CA LEU A 85 -0.32 20.07 -16.00
C LEU A 85 -0.05 18.69 -16.61
N ASP A 86 1.21 18.38 -16.92
CA ASP A 86 1.61 17.06 -17.40
C ASP A 86 2.20 16.25 -16.24
N LEU A 87 1.33 15.47 -15.59
CA LEU A 87 1.70 14.60 -14.48
C LEU A 87 1.98 13.18 -14.98
N LYS A 88 3.13 12.62 -14.62
CA LYS A 88 3.52 11.26 -15.02
C LYS A 88 4.06 10.44 -13.87
N VAL A 89 3.92 9.13 -14.00
CA VAL A 89 4.61 8.19 -13.12
C VAL A 89 6.08 8.11 -13.54
N ALA A 90 6.98 8.39 -12.60
CA ALA A 90 8.42 8.27 -12.78
C ALA A 90 9.02 7.28 -11.80
N ILE A 91 10.18 6.72 -12.13
CA ILE A 91 10.97 5.90 -11.21
C ILE A 91 12.26 6.63 -10.87
N ILE A 92 12.67 6.60 -9.61
CA ILE A 92 13.94 7.16 -9.16
C ILE A 92 15.08 6.20 -9.55
N VAL A 93 16.00 6.64 -10.38
CA VAL A 93 17.14 5.83 -10.84
C VAL A 93 18.42 6.17 -10.07
N ALA A 94 18.55 7.39 -9.59
CA ALA A 94 19.66 7.81 -8.74
C ALA A 94 19.25 8.94 -7.81
N ALA A 95 19.91 9.02 -6.65
CA ALA A 95 19.74 10.12 -5.72
C ALA A 95 21.06 10.43 -5.01
N LYS A 96 21.33 11.69 -4.76
CA LYS A 96 22.49 12.13 -3.98
C LYS A 96 22.19 13.42 -3.22
N LYS A 97 22.78 13.57 -2.03
CA LYS A 97 22.67 14.81 -1.25
C LYS A 97 23.47 15.91 -1.93
N VAL A 98 22.86 17.10 -2.05
CA VAL A 98 23.53 18.27 -2.65
C VAL A 98 24.55 18.82 -1.66
N SER A 99 25.81 18.95 -2.09
CA SER A 99 26.87 19.52 -1.27
C SER A 99 26.54 20.96 -0.82
N LYS A 100 26.98 21.31 0.38
CA LYS A 100 26.73 22.63 1.01
C LYS A 100 25.27 22.92 1.36
N THR A 101 24.38 21.90 1.37
CA THR A 101 23.04 22.02 1.90
C THR A 101 22.66 20.78 2.72
N LYS A 102 21.88 20.99 3.78
CA LYS A 102 21.36 19.88 4.60
C LYS A 102 20.00 19.34 4.12
N LYS A 103 19.27 20.14 3.34
CA LYS A 103 17.87 19.87 2.97
C LYS A 103 17.69 19.37 1.55
N LEU A 104 18.63 19.69 0.63
CA LEU A 104 18.45 19.42 -0.78
C LEU A 104 19.03 18.06 -1.19
N MET A 105 18.27 17.36 -2.01
CA MET A 105 18.65 16.14 -2.67
C MET A 105 18.50 16.31 -4.18
N GLU A 106 19.52 15.95 -4.92
CA GLU A 106 19.49 15.81 -6.37
C GLU A 106 19.04 14.40 -6.71
N ILE A 107 17.99 14.30 -7.49
CA ILE A 107 17.34 13.04 -7.80
C ILE A 107 17.25 12.91 -9.32
N THR A 108 17.74 11.82 -9.87
CA THR A 108 17.52 11.47 -11.27
C THR A 108 16.32 10.56 -11.35
N VAL A 109 15.32 10.95 -12.13
CA VAL A 109 14.09 10.20 -12.38
C VAL A 109 13.98 9.81 -13.85
N SER A 110 13.49 8.61 -14.12
CA SER A 110 13.17 8.14 -15.47
C SER A 110 11.64 8.10 -15.64
N ILE A 111 11.17 8.63 -16.75
CA ILE A 111 9.77 8.50 -17.21
C ILE A 111 9.63 7.47 -18.34
N GLY A 112 10.63 6.61 -18.50
CA GLY A 112 10.67 5.57 -19.52
C GLY A 112 11.26 6.03 -20.85
N SER A 113 10.89 7.21 -21.35
CA SER A 113 11.41 7.79 -22.60
C SER A 113 12.68 8.62 -22.38
N GLU A 114 12.86 9.20 -21.22
CA GLU A 114 13.97 10.06 -20.88
C GLU A 114 14.25 10.07 -19.36
N GLU A 115 15.43 10.54 -18.99
CA GLU A 115 15.81 10.80 -17.62
C GLU A 115 15.88 12.30 -17.38
N ARG A 116 15.48 12.71 -16.17
CA ARG A 116 15.51 14.12 -15.74
C ARG A 116 16.11 14.26 -14.36
N THR A 117 16.82 15.36 -14.16
CA THR A 117 17.30 15.75 -12.82
C THR A 117 16.26 16.64 -12.16
N VAL A 118 15.91 16.29 -10.92
CA VAL A 118 15.01 17.06 -10.06
C VAL A 118 15.71 17.33 -8.73
N VAL A 119 15.61 18.55 -8.23
CA VAL A 119 16.13 18.93 -6.91
C VAL A 119 14.97 19.12 -5.96
N SER A 120 14.97 18.35 -4.86
CA SER A 120 13.89 18.37 -3.86
C SER A 120 14.44 18.58 -2.44
N GLY A 121 13.62 19.17 -1.57
CA GLY A 121 13.96 19.50 -0.19
C GLY A 121 13.85 18.34 0.81
N ILE A 122 14.05 17.10 0.39
CA ILE A 122 13.72 15.88 1.16
C ILE A 122 14.92 15.20 1.83
N ALA A 123 16.11 15.81 1.79
CA ALA A 123 17.34 15.17 2.29
C ALA A 123 17.39 15.01 3.82
N LEU A 124 16.44 15.59 4.57
CA LEU A 124 16.27 15.38 6.00
C LEU A 124 15.39 14.17 6.32
N ASP A 125 14.42 13.87 5.44
CA ASP A 125 13.43 12.84 5.65
C ASP A 125 13.83 11.50 5.04
N PHE A 126 14.70 11.51 4.02
CA PHE A 126 15.06 10.31 3.27
C PHE A 126 16.56 10.17 3.07
N ASN A 127 17.02 8.93 3.06
CA ASN A 127 18.37 8.58 2.61
C ASN A 127 18.37 8.32 1.10
N ALA A 128 19.45 8.73 0.43
CA ALA A 128 19.54 8.63 -1.02
C ALA A 128 19.39 7.18 -1.53
N GLU A 129 19.97 6.21 -0.83
CA GLU A 129 19.93 4.80 -1.18
C GLU A 129 18.53 4.19 -1.12
N GLU A 130 17.68 4.65 -0.19
CA GLU A 130 16.31 4.17 0.00
C GLU A 130 15.35 4.68 -1.07
N LEU A 131 15.74 5.67 -1.83
CA LEU A 131 14.91 6.27 -2.88
C LEU A 131 14.99 5.52 -4.20
N ILE A 132 16.11 4.89 -4.47
CA ILE A 132 16.37 4.22 -5.75
C ILE A 132 15.35 3.10 -5.96
N GLY A 133 14.71 3.09 -7.13
CA GLY A 133 13.67 2.13 -7.49
C GLY A 133 12.25 2.53 -7.05
N LYS A 134 12.07 3.58 -6.24
CA LYS A 134 10.72 4.05 -5.87
C LYS A 134 10.03 4.74 -7.04
N LYS A 135 8.75 4.45 -7.20
CA LYS A 135 7.87 5.15 -8.14
C LYS A 135 7.30 6.39 -7.49
N VAL A 136 7.24 7.47 -8.23
CA VAL A 136 6.78 8.78 -7.75
C VAL A 136 5.93 9.46 -8.83
N THR A 137 5.09 10.41 -8.40
CA THR A 137 4.39 11.29 -9.31
C THR A 137 5.26 12.50 -9.62
N LEU A 138 5.51 12.75 -10.90
CA LEU A 138 6.35 13.83 -11.40
C LEU A 138 5.51 14.80 -12.25
N LEU A 139 5.59 16.09 -11.94
CA LEU A 139 5.14 17.16 -12.83
C LEU A 139 6.27 17.45 -13.83
N THR A 140 6.01 17.19 -15.11
CA THR A 140 7.04 17.16 -16.17
C THR A 140 7.14 18.47 -16.95
N ASN A 141 6.07 19.21 -17.07
CA ASN A 141 6.01 20.45 -17.88
C ASN A 141 6.21 21.73 -17.06
N LEU A 142 6.90 21.63 -15.93
CA LEU A 142 7.31 22.80 -15.16
C LEU A 142 8.55 23.44 -15.79
N GLN A 143 8.61 24.76 -15.81
CA GLN A 143 9.81 25.46 -16.28
C GLN A 143 11.03 25.08 -15.44
N PRO A 144 12.19 24.78 -16.07
CA PRO A 144 13.41 24.43 -15.36
C PRO A 144 13.83 25.54 -14.39
N ARG A 145 14.34 25.14 -13.23
CA ARG A 145 14.80 26.06 -12.20
C ARG A 145 16.16 25.63 -11.67
N THR A 146 17.10 26.56 -11.59
CA THR A 146 18.42 26.29 -11.02
C THR A 146 18.40 26.45 -9.51
N LEU A 147 18.74 25.39 -8.78
CA LEU A 147 18.87 25.35 -7.33
C LEU A 147 20.28 24.94 -6.95
N LYS A 148 21.02 25.87 -6.32
CA LYS A 148 22.43 25.65 -5.92
C LYS A 148 23.35 25.20 -7.07
N GLY A 149 23.13 25.70 -8.28
CA GLY A 149 23.92 25.38 -9.47
C GLY A 149 23.49 24.10 -10.20
N ILE A 150 22.44 23.44 -9.73
CA ILE A 150 21.86 22.25 -10.34
C ILE A 150 20.51 22.63 -10.98
N GLU A 151 20.31 22.31 -12.25
CA GLU A 151 19.06 22.53 -12.94
C GLU A 151 18.05 21.44 -12.56
N SER A 152 16.92 21.87 -11.99
CA SER A 152 15.77 21.02 -11.68
C SER A 152 14.75 21.10 -12.81
N ASN A 153 14.52 19.98 -13.49
CA ASN A 153 13.64 19.89 -14.65
C ASN A 153 12.40 19.05 -14.33
N GLY A 154 11.53 19.60 -13.49
CA GLY A 154 10.31 18.98 -13.00
C GLY A 154 10.18 19.10 -11.48
N MET A 155 9.08 18.54 -10.96
CA MET A 155 8.79 18.53 -9.52
C MET A 155 8.15 17.22 -9.11
N ILE A 156 8.72 16.54 -8.12
CA ILE A 156 8.11 15.37 -7.48
C ILE A 156 7.02 15.85 -6.54
N LEU A 157 5.83 15.24 -6.63
CA LEU A 157 4.72 15.52 -5.72
C LEU A 157 4.94 14.80 -4.39
N LEU A 158 4.76 15.56 -3.34
CA LEU A 158 4.94 15.10 -1.96
C LEU A 158 3.72 15.52 -1.13
N GLY A 159 3.32 14.65 -0.22
CA GLY A 159 2.48 15.02 0.92
C GLY A 159 3.36 15.42 2.09
N GLU A 160 2.85 16.24 2.99
CA GLU A 160 3.48 16.58 4.25
C GLU A 160 2.58 16.10 5.39
N ASN A 161 3.15 15.33 6.33
CA ASN A 161 2.40 14.86 7.50
C ASN A 161 2.37 15.94 8.59
N ASN A 162 1.64 15.68 9.69
CA ASN A 162 1.49 16.64 10.79
C ASN A 162 2.80 16.98 11.53
N GLU A 163 3.81 16.16 11.38
CA GLU A 163 5.12 16.33 11.99
C GLU A 163 6.06 17.12 11.07
N GLY A 164 5.62 17.52 9.88
CA GLY A 164 6.40 18.22 8.88
C GLY A 164 7.31 17.31 8.06
N HIS A 165 7.11 15.99 8.10
CA HIS A 165 7.85 15.03 7.28
C HIS A 165 7.16 14.80 5.94
N PHE A 166 7.97 14.65 4.90
CA PHE A 166 7.49 14.40 3.56
C PHE A 166 7.17 12.92 3.32
N VAL A 167 6.11 12.68 2.53
CA VAL A 167 5.74 11.35 2.02
C VAL A 167 5.53 11.44 0.51
N PHE A 168 5.90 10.40 -0.24
CA PHE A 168 5.71 10.38 -1.69
C PHE A 168 4.25 10.13 -2.06
N VAL A 169 3.77 10.87 -3.06
CA VAL A 169 2.55 10.54 -3.79
C VAL A 169 2.95 9.57 -4.90
N SER A 170 2.65 8.30 -4.71
CA SER A 170 3.06 7.21 -5.60
C SER A 170 1.88 6.34 -6.01
N PRO A 171 1.92 5.65 -7.16
CA PRO A 171 0.90 4.68 -7.52
C PRO A 171 0.91 3.51 -6.53
N GLU A 172 -0.28 3.02 -6.16
CA GLU A 172 -0.44 1.91 -5.23
C GLU A 172 -0.05 0.56 -5.87
N ALA A 173 -0.37 0.37 -7.16
CA ALA A 173 -0.06 -0.87 -7.86
C ALA A 173 1.43 -0.96 -8.21
N GLU A 174 2.08 -2.04 -7.76
CA GLU A 174 3.52 -2.26 -7.97
C GLU A 174 3.89 -2.45 -9.46
N ASP A 175 2.98 -2.99 -10.27
CA ASP A 175 3.16 -3.23 -11.70
C ASP A 175 2.93 -2.00 -12.58
N THR A 176 2.60 -0.84 -11.98
CA THR A 176 2.40 0.42 -12.70
C THR A 176 3.63 0.76 -13.53
N LYS A 177 3.43 0.95 -14.83
CA LYS A 177 4.53 1.30 -15.76
C LYS A 177 4.95 2.76 -15.57
N THR A 178 6.25 3.02 -15.73
CA THR A 178 6.81 4.39 -15.81
C THR A 178 6.34 5.08 -17.09
N GLY A 179 6.15 6.39 -17.02
CA GLY A 179 5.68 7.19 -18.15
C GLY A 179 4.17 7.27 -18.30
N LEU A 180 3.38 6.54 -17.48
CA LEU A 180 1.92 6.70 -17.50
C LEU A 180 1.52 8.11 -17.09
N SER A 181 0.60 8.69 -17.87
CA SER A 181 -0.01 9.98 -17.54
C SER A 181 -1.03 9.84 -16.42
N ILE A 182 -1.09 10.84 -15.56
CA ILE A 182 -2.05 10.97 -14.46
C ILE A 182 -3.02 12.07 -14.81
N HIS A 183 -4.31 11.77 -14.74
CA HIS A 183 -5.41 12.68 -15.13
C HIS A 183 -6.33 12.95 -13.96
#